data_2f446fcae2b7360fba9be135a43ff475
#
_entry.id   2f446fcae2b7360fba9be135a43ff475
#
_cell.length_a   1.000
_cell.length_b   1.000
_cell.length_c   1.000
_cell.angle_alpha   90.00
_cell.angle_beta   90.00
_cell.angle_gamma   90.00
#
_symmetry.space_group_name_H-M   'P 1'
#
loop_
_entity.id
_entity.type
_entity.pdbx_description
1 polymer ?
#
loop_
_entity_poly.entity_id
_entity_poly.type
_entity_poly.pdbx_seq_one_letter_code
_entity_poly.pdbx_strand_id
1 'polypeptide(L)'
;GVRRQRQMCIRDRYNYENILLDPHTATAIKGNKDLNYDLSEVVTFATAHPAKFPDAINAKLDVLEENTPLKLKEIMTKDESYSVIENKYEDVVNFINSEVLN
;
A
#
# COMPACT_ATOMS: atom_id res chain seq x y z
N GLY A 1 -15.28 12.60 -0.90
CA GLY A 1 -13.91 12.97 -0.59
C GLY A 1 -12.86 12.07 -1.23
N VAL A 2 -11.62 12.34 -0.98
CA VAL A 2 -10.46 11.61 -1.56
C VAL A 2 -10.50 10.12 -1.20
N ARG A 3 -10.85 9.78 0.03
CA ARG A 3 -10.97 8.38 0.48
C ARG A 3 -12.01 7.61 -0.34
N ARG A 4 -13.18 8.20 -0.54
CA ARG A 4 -14.25 7.58 -1.34
C ARG A 4 -13.85 7.39 -2.80
N GLN A 5 -13.17 8.36 -3.39
CA GLN A 5 -12.67 8.28 -4.76
C GLN A 5 -11.62 7.18 -4.93
N ARG A 6 -10.73 7.01 -3.96
CA ARG A 6 -9.76 5.90 -3.95
C ARG A 6 -10.45 4.55 -3.86
N GLN A 7 -11.44 4.40 -2.99
CA GLN A 7 -12.22 3.17 -2.85
C GLN A 7 -12.97 2.82 -4.15
N MET A 8 -13.52 3.81 -4.83
CA MET A 8 -14.17 3.63 -6.12
C MET A 8 -13.17 3.16 -7.20
N CYS A 9 -11.99 3.74 -7.27
CA CYS A 9 -10.93 3.32 -8.20
C CYS A 9 -10.45 1.89 -7.91
N ILE A 10 -10.27 1.52 -6.64
CA ILE A 10 -9.89 0.16 -6.22
C ILE A 10 -10.95 -0.85 -6.68
N ARG A 11 -12.22 -0.57 -6.41
CA ARG A 11 -13.35 -1.41 -6.79
C ARG A 11 -13.45 -1.57 -8.30
N ASP A 12 -13.36 -0.47 -9.04
CA ASP A 12 -13.53 -0.48 -10.49
C ASP A 12 -12.41 -1.30 -11.17
N ARG A 13 -11.18 -1.13 -10.76
CA ARG A 13 -10.06 -1.92 -11.29
C ARG A 13 -10.21 -3.42 -10.99
N TYR A 14 -10.65 -3.76 -9.80
CA TYR A 14 -10.90 -5.16 -9.46
C TYR A 14 -12.03 -5.77 -10.29
N ASN A 15 -13.13 -5.03 -10.47
CA ASN A 15 -14.28 -5.51 -11.22
C ASN A 15 -14.00 -5.66 -12.73
N TYR A 16 -13.25 -4.73 -13.31
CA TYR A 16 -13.02 -4.73 -14.77
C TYR A 16 -11.76 -5.49 -15.19
N GLU A 17 -10.71 -5.47 -14.40
CA GLU A 17 -9.41 -6.02 -14.78
C GLU A 17 -8.93 -7.13 -13.83
N ASN A 18 -9.69 -7.42 -12.79
CA ASN A 18 -9.33 -8.36 -11.73
C ASN A 18 -7.99 -8.02 -11.04
N ILE A 19 -7.67 -6.73 -10.96
CA ILE A 19 -6.46 -6.23 -10.33
C ILE A 19 -6.85 -5.50 -9.05
N LEU A 20 -6.42 -6.01 -7.89
CA LEU A 20 -6.62 -5.36 -6.61
C LEU A 20 -5.50 -4.35 -6.37
N LEU A 21 -5.88 -3.07 -6.22
CA LEU A 21 -4.95 -1.97 -6.00
C LEU A 21 -4.80 -1.66 -4.51
N ASP A 22 -3.61 -1.22 -4.11
CA ASP A 22 -3.41 -0.53 -2.85
C ASP A 22 -3.88 0.94 -2.93
N PRO A 23 -4.12 1.62 -1.79
CA PRO A 23 -4.65 2.98 -1.80
C PRO A 23 -3.73 4.02 -2.47
N HIS A 24 -2.42 3.84 -2.39
CA HIS A 24 -1.45 4.75 -2.99
C HIS A 24 -1.47 4.66 -4.52
N THR A 25 -1.47 3.46 -5.05
CA THR A 25 -1.60 3.22 -6.50
C THR A 25 -2.94 3.73 -7.04
N ALA A 26 -4.02 3.54 -6.28
CA ALA A 26 -5.33 4.07 -6.64
C ALA A 26 -5.34 5.61 -6.74
N THR A 27 -4.59 6.30 -5.88
CA THR A 27 -4.42 7.75 -5.94
C THR A 27 -3.75 8.19 -7.25
N ALA A 28 -2.70 7.48 -7.67
CA ALA A 28 -2.00 7.78 -8.93
C ALA A 28 -2.92 7.58 -10.15
N ILE A 29 -3.69 6.49 -10.17
CA ILE A 29 -4.65 6.23 -11.24
C ILE A 29 -5.74 7.30 -11.30
N LYS A 30 -6.26 7.72 -10.15
CA LYS A 30 -7.24 8.81 -10.07
C LYS A 30 -6.66 10.12 -10.59
N GLY A 31 -5.44 10.46 -10.21
CA GLY A 31 -4.75 11.64 -10.70
C GLY A 31 -4.58 11.65 -12.23
N ASN A 32 -4.19 10.52 -12.79
CA ASN A 32 -4.07 10.39 -14.24
C ASN A 32 -5.41 10.62 -14.97
N LYS A 33 -6.50 10.11 -14.41
CA LYS A 33 -7.85 10.35 -14.96
C LYS A 33 -8.26 11.83 -14.88
N ASP A 34 -8.01 12.47 -13.75
CA ASP A 34 -8.38 13.87 -13.54
C ASP A 34 -7.59 14.83 -14.44
N LEU A 35 -6.35 14.47 -14.77
CA LEU A 35 -5.50 15.25 -15.67
C LEU A 35 -5.74 14.92 -17.15
N ASN A 36 -6.64 14.01 -17.46
CA ASN A 36 -6.96 13.56 -18.82
C ASN A 36 -5.74 13.11 -19.63
N TYR A 37 -4.79 12.46 -19.00
CA TYR A 37 -3.67 11.86 -19.71
C TYR A 37 -4.14 10.70 -20.61
N ASP A 38 -3.48 10.52 -21.74
CA ASP A 38 -3.64 9.31 -22.54
C ASP A 38 -3.04 8.12 -21.76
N LEU A 39 -3.90 7.28 -21.22
CA LEU A 39 -3.49 6.18 -20.37
C LEU A 39 -2.66 5.10 -21.10
N SER A 40 -2.67 5.11 -22.44
CA SER A 40 -1.81 4.23 -23.23
C SER A 40 -0.31 4.61 -23.15
N GLU A 41 -0.03 5.86 -22.77
CA GLU A 41 1.32 6.41 -22.64
C GLU A 41 1.77 6.57 -21.19
N VAL A 42 0.93 6.14 -20.21
CA VAL A 42 1.20 6.32 -18.79
C VAL A 42 1.57 5.00 -18.13
N VAL A 43 2.68 5.00 -17.40
CA VAL A 43 3.09 3.91 -16.52
C VAL A 43 2.82 4.31 -15.06
N THR A 44 2.02 3.52 -14.36
CA THR A 44 1.74 3.72 -12.95
C THR A 44 2.43 2.63 -12.14
N PHE A 45 3.30 3.02 -11.21
CA PHE A 45 3.99 2.07 -10.34
C PHE A 45 3.11 1.66 -9.16
N ALA A 46 2.93 0.35 -8.98
CA ALA A 46 2.33 -0.22 -7.78
C ALA A 46 3.42 -0.39 -6.71
N THR A 47 3.48 0.55 -5.79
CA THR A 47 4.57 0.66 -4.81
C THR A 47 4.33 -0.11 -3.51
N ALA A 48 3.12 -0.63 -3.30
CA ALA A 48 2.77 -1.42 -2.13
C ALA A 48 1.77 -2.52 -2.48
N HIS A 49 1.74 -3.57 -1.66
CA HIS A 49 0.74 -4.62 -1.80
C HIS A 49 -0.55 -4.24 -1.05
N PRO A 50 -1.75 -4.45 -1.62
CA PRO A 50 -3.02 -4.11 -0.99
C PRO A 50 -3.24 -4.77 0.38
N ALA A 51 -2.70 -5.97 0.61
CA ALA A 51 -2.81 -6.66 1.90
C ALA A 51 -2.22 -5.89 3.09
N LYS A 52 -1.37 -4.90 2.85
CA LYS A 52 -0.83 -4.02 3.90
C LYS A 52 -1.86 -3.01 4.44
N PHE A 53 -2.95 -2.80 3.73
CA PHE A 53 -3.94 -1.76 4.03
C PHE A 53 -5.37 -2.30 4.00
N PRO A 54 -5.68 -3.35 4.79
CA PRO A 54 -6.99 -4.02 4.73
C PRO A 54 -8.15 -3.06 5.02
N ASP A 55 -8.00 -2.17 6.00
CA ASP A 55 -9.05 -1.22 6.39
C ASP A 55 -9.30 -0.15 5.32
N ALA A 56 -8.26 0.25 4.61
CA ALA A 56 -8.36 1.29 3.58
C ALA A 56 -8.96 0.79 2.27
N ILE A 57 -8.92 -0.51 2.03
CA ILE A 57 -9.39 -1.12 0.78
C ILE A 57 -10.89 -1.33 0.80
N ASN A 58 -11.48 -1.54 1.97
CA ASN A 58 -12.89 -1.84 2.13
C ASN A 58 -13.35 -3.00 1.20
N ALA A 59 -12.46 -3.95 0.98
CA ALA A 59 -12.76 -5.16 0.24
C ALA A 59 -13.32 -6.22 1.18
N LYS A 60 -14.06 -7.16 0.64
CA LYS A 60 -14.43 -8.35 1.39
C LYS A 60 -13.15 -9.10 1.78
N LEU A 61 -13.11 -9.63 3.00
CA LEU A 61 -11.94 -10.32 3.54
C LEU A 61 -11.45 -11.48 2.66
N ASP A 62 -12.38 -12.21 2.06
CA ASP A 62 -12.08 -13.29 1.12
C ASP A 62 -11.32 -12.81 -0.13
N VAL A 63 -11.72 -11.69 -0.71
CA VAL A 63 -11.04 -11.08 -1.86
C VAL A 63 -9.59 -10.72 -1.51
N LEU A 64 -9.39 -10.12 -0.35
CA LEU A 64 -8.06 -9.73 0.11
C LEU A 64 -7.20 -10.97 0.37
N GLU A 65 -7.77 -11.99 1.00
CA GLU A 65 -7.08 -13.24 1.29
C GLU A 65 -6.65 -13.98 0.03
N GLU A 66 -7.53 -14.12 -0.96
CA GLU A 66 -7.24 -14.75 -2.25
C GLU A 66 -6.11 -14.04 -3.01
N ASN A 67 -6.01 -12.71 -2.87
CA ASN A 67 -5.00 -11.89 -3.54
C ASN A 67 -3.73 -11.67 -2.73
N THR A 68 -3.62 -12.24 -1.53
CA THR A 68 -2.43 -12.10 -0.68
C THR A 68 -1.46 -13.26 -0.91
N PRO A 69 -0.21 -12.98 -1.33
CA PRO A 69 0.81 -14.03 -1.50
C PRO A 69 1.09 -14.78 -0.19
N LEU A 70 1.39 -16.09 -0.30
CA LEU A 70 1.65 -16.95 0.86
C LEU A 70 2.76 -16.39 1.77
N LYS A 71 3.85 -15.92 1.20
CA LYS A 71 4.96 -15.34 1.97
C LYS A 71 4.53 -14.12 2.80
N LEU A 72 3.62 -13.32 2.28
CA LEU A 72 3.09 -12.17 3.00
C LEU A 72 2.16 -12.61 4.14
N LYS A 73 1.32 -13.63 3.91
CA LYS A 73 0.49 -14.24 4.97
C LYS A 73 1.36 -14.77 6.12
N GLU A 74 2.44 -15.47 5.80
CA GLU A 74 3.38 -15.99 6.80
C GLU A 74 4.04 -14.88 7.63
N ILE A 75 4.41 -13.77 7.00
CA ILE A 75 4.98 -12.63 7.70
C ILE A 75 3.97 -11.99 8.65
N MET A 76 2.71 -11.89 8.25
CA MET A 76 1.66 -11.27 9.06
C MET A 76 1.31 -12.06 10.33
N THR A 77 1.74 -13.33 10.42
CA THR A 77 1.55 -14.16 11.63
C THR A 77 2.73 -14.13 12.59
N LYS A 78 3.84 -13.48 12.21
CA LYS A 78 5.02 -13.38 13.07
C LYS A 78 4.86 -12.27 14.10
N ASP A 79 5.56 -12.44 15.22
CA ASP A 79 5.66 -11.40 16.23
C ASP A 79 6.36 -10.16 15.66
N GLU A 80 5.89 -9.00 16.05
CA GLU A 80 6.52 -7.74 15.67
C GLU A 80 7.83 -7.55 16.44
N SER A 81 8.86 -7.10 15.74
CA SER A 81 10.15 -6.76 16.33
C SER A 81 10.52 -5.34 15.93
N TYR A 82 10.51 -4.45 16.89
CA TYR A 82 10.83 -3.04 16.66
C TYR A 82 11.43 -2.41 17.91
N SER A 83 12.11 -1.29 17.72
CA SER A 83 12.61 -0.44 18.81
C SER A 83 11.89 0.90 18.77
N VAL A 84 11.55 1.41 19.95
CA VAL A 84 10.94 2.73 20.09
C VAL A 84 12.03 3.72 20.45
N ILE A 85 12.15 4.78 19.69
CA ILE A 85 13.09 5.88 19.93
C ILE A 85 12.33 7.21 19.98
N GLU A 86 12.91 8.20 20.63
CA GLU A 86 12.35 9.55 20.68
C GLU A 86 12.34 10.21 19.31
N ASN A 87 11.36 11.06 19.06
CA ASN A 87 11.26 11.83 17.82
C ASN A 87 12.25 13.01 17.81
N LYS A 88 13.54 12.68 17.88
CA LYS A 88 14.65 13.64 17.85
C LYS A 88 15.69 13.18 16.85
N TYR A 89 16.22 14.09 16.08
CA TYR A 89 17.23 13.79 15.05
C TYR A 89 18.44 13.06 15.63
N GLU A 90 18.95 13.52 16.76
CA GLU A 90 20.12 12.93 17.42
C GLU A 90 19.88 11.48 17.86
N ASP A 91 18.69 11.17 18.37
CA ASP A 91 18.33 9.82 18.81
C ASP A 91 18.23 8.86 17.62
N VAL A 92 17.72 9.32 16.48
CA VAL A 92 17.69 8.54 15.24
C VAL A 92 19.11 8.26 14.74
N VAL A 93 19.97 9.26 14.72
CA VAL A 93 21.38 9.10 14.30
C VAL A 93 22.11 8.13 15.23
N ASN A 94 21.96 8.27 16.54
CA ASN A 94 22.58 7.39 17.53
C ASN A 94 22.10 5.94 17.37
N PHE A 95 20.82 5.74 17.15
CA PHE A 95 20.25 4.41 16.90
C PHE A 95 20.85 3.77 15.64
N ILE A 96 20.92 4.51 14.53
CA ILE A 96 21.51 4.02 13.29
C ILE A 96 22.98 3.63 13.50
N ASN A 97 23.75 4.47 14.17
CA ASN A 97 25.16 4.21 14.40
C ASN A 97 25.42 3.00 15.32
N SER A 98 24.59 2.81 16.35
CA SER A 98 24.78 1.73 17.33
C SER A 98 24.22 0.39 16.88
N GLU A 99 23.06 0.37 16.25
CA GLU A 99 22.28 -0.84 15.98
C GLU A 99 22.33 -1.30 14.52
N VAL A 100 22.59 -0.40 13.59
CA VAL A 100 22.55 -0.69 12.16
C VAL A 100 23.93 -0.76 11.52
N LEU A 101 24.82 0.17 11.88
CA LEU A 101 26.16 0.29 11.27
C LEU A 101 27.28 -0.45 12.03
N ASN A 102 26.97 -0.99 13.19
CA ASN A 102 27.94 -1.79 13.95
C ASN A 102 27.81 -3.27 13.70
#